data_b687610f78045d75b93c2a3773df7720
#
_entry.id   b687610f78045d75b93c2a3773df7720
#
_cell.length_a   1.000
_cell.length_b   1.000
_cell.length_c   1.000
_cell.angle_alpha   90.00
_cell.angle_beta   90.00
_cell.angle_gamma   90.00
#
_symmetry.space_group_name_H-M   'P 1'
#
loop_
_entity.id
_entity.type
_entity.pdbx_description
1 polymer ?
#
loop_
_entity_poly.entity_id
_entity_poly.type
_entity_poly.pdbx_seq_one_letter_code
_entity_poly.pdbx_strand_id
1 'polypeptide(L)'
;MIAYNQTEKAVQNVAQHVAHAADQLQLHGFDRYYNAMVGAYVSGIYKSLPYSTFAHLTNRAQTPLTSVEQAVMYTTLYGKSHFDRFNSVIAQIMGKNKRTEAITRTINIVDYGCGQAIASLALLSYLEKYVNCENFTLNFYLVEPSQTTLDLAVLLVTKMSSRIAANVTIHPYHKDLECFLKEDSEVLGAADYSMHLFSNVLDIAEVQQQIPRLCEYLHSVEGKQMVIAVGPQYSNNYQGLQQLKCSLSDVTVKQDVADFSVESEIYSVTRNHWKHERSYGVMMGLCFKNISTASQTAFAA
;
A
#
# COMPACT_ATOMS: atom_id res chain seq x y z
N MET A 1 34.39 6.85 21.86
CA MET A 1 33.85 5.56 22.34
C MET A 1 32.47 5.71 23.01
N ILE A 2 32.23 6.68 23.90
CA ILE A 2 30.93 6.84 24.62
C ILE A 2 29.80 7.24 23.67
N ALA A 3 30.04 8.14 22.71
CA ALA A 3 29.02 8.60 21.74
C ALA A 3 28.58 7.48 20.79
N TYR A 4 29.51 6.63 20.34
CA TYR A 4 29.22 5.48 19.44
C TYR A 4 28.31 4.45 20.13
N ASN A 5 28.59 4.11 21.39
CA ASN A 5 27.76 3.20 22.18
C ASN A 5 26.33 3.73 22.48
N GLN A 6 26.14 5.05 22.54
CA GLN A 6 24.80 5.62 22.73
C GLN A 6 23.96 5.56 21.47
N THR A 7 24.57 5.77 20.30
CA THR A 7 23.90 5.68 19.00
C THR A 7 23.49 4.23 18.69
N GLU A 8 24.37 3.25 18.91
CA GLU A 8 24.02 1.82 18.72
C GLU A 8 22.87 1.37 19.64
N LYS A 9 22.87 1.78 20.90
CA LYS A 9 21.78 1.48 21.84
C LYS A 9 20.45 2.14 21.41
N ALA A 10 20.49 3.35 20.87
CA ALA A 10 19.29 4.03 20.37
C ALA A 10 18.70 3.30 19.16
N VAL A 11 19.53 2.91 18.18
CA VAL A 11 19.12 2.16 16.98
C VAL A 11 18.55 0.79 17.36
N GLN A 12 19.22 0.06 18.27
CA GLN A 12 18.71 -1.23 18.77
C GLN A 12 17.35 -1.10 19.45
N ASN A 13 17.14 0.00 20.19
CA ASN A 13 15.88 0.27 20.87
C ASN A 13 14.74 0.53 19.86
N VAL A 14 14.99 1.29 18.79
CA VAL A 14 13.99 1.56 17.73
C VAL A 14 13.62 0.26 16.99
N ALA A 15 14.60 -0.57 16.63
CA ALA A 15 14.35 -1.87 15.97
C ALA A 15 13.49 -2.80 16.83
N GLN A 16 13.74 -2.84 18.16
CA GLN A 16 12.93 -3.63 19.10
C GLN A 16 11.47 -3.12 19.18
N HIS A 17 11.27 -1.81 19.17
CA HIS A 17 9.92 -1.22 19.17
C HIS A 17 9.17 -1.54 17.87
N VAL A 18 9.85 -1.51 16.73
CA VAL A 18 9.26 -1.86 15.43
C VAL A 18 8.90 -3.35 15.39
N ALA A 19 9.77 -4.24 15.88
CA ALA A 19 9.45 -5.66 15.99
C ALA A 19 8.24 -5.90 16.89
N HIS A 20 8.18 -5.25 18.06
CA HIS A 20 7.01 -5.29 18.93
C HIS A 20 5.74 -4.77 18.23
N ALA A 21 5.83 -3.67 17.49
CA ALA A 21 4.68 -3.15 16.73
C ALA A 21 4.19 -4.15 15.68
N ALA A 22 5.11 -4.83 14.98
CA ALA A 22 4.77 -5.88 14.02
C ALA A 22 4.06 -7.07 14.69
N ASP A 23 4.46 -7.44 15.91
CA ASP A 23 3.76 -8.46 16.69
C ASP A 23 2.35 -8.01 17.11
N GLN A 24 2.17 -6.72 17.45
CA GLN A 24 0.84 -6.16 17.70
C GLN A 24 -0.06 -6.19 16.45
N LEU A 25 0.51 -5.97 15.25
CA LEU A 25 -0.21 -6.16 13.98
C LEU A 25 -0.72 -7.59 13.84
N GLN A 26 0.15 -8.56 14.07
CA GLN A 26 -0.16 -9.98 13.98
C GLN A 26 -1.28 -10.41 14.96
N LEU A 27 -1.21 -9.96 16.19
CA LEU A 27 -2.12 -10.38 17.26
C LEU A 27 -3.45 -9.63 17.24
N HIS A 28 -3.43 -8.34 16.90
CA HIS A 28 -4.55 -7.43 17.16
C HIS A 28 -4.95 -6.54 15.97
N GLY A 29 -4.20 -6.58 14.85
CA GLY A 29 -4.47 -5.80 13.65
C GLY A 29 -3.90 -4.38 13.68
N PHE A 30 -4.28 -3.58 12.67
CA PHE A 30 -3.60 -2.34 12.34
C PHE A 30 -3.68 -1.26 13.45
N ASP A 31 -4.79 -1.14 14.15
CA ASP A 31 -4.92 -0.11 15.20
C ASP A 31 -3.90 -0.29 16.33
N ARG A 32 -3.67 -1.53 16.74
CA ARG A 32 -2.66 -1.83 17.77
C ARG A 32 -1.23 -1.66 17.26
N TYR A 33 -0.99 -2.02 16.00
CA TYR A 33 0.28 -1.70 15.33
C TYR A 33 0.54 -0.20 15.34
N TYR A 34 -0.43 0.61 14.90
CA TYR A 34 -0.31 2.06 14.87
C TYR A 34 -0.02 2.64 16.26
N ASN A 35 -0.76 2.20 17.28
CA ASN A 35 -0.54 2.64 18.67
C ASN A 35 0.88 2.29 19.17
N ALA A 36 1.40 1.11 18.81
CA ALA A 36 2.75 0.71 19.17
C ALA A 36 3.81 1.55 18.43
N MET A 37 3.58 1.91 17.15
CA MET A 37 4.47 2.79 16.38
C MET A 37 4.47 4.22 16.95
N VAL A 38 3.32 4.75 17.39
CA VAL A 38 3.24 6.01 18.12
C VAL A 38 4.03 5.92 19.43
N GLY A 39 3.93 4.81 20.16
CA GLY A 39 4.73 4.55 21.36
C GLY A 39 6.23 4.58 21.08
N ALA A 40 6.67 3.94 19.99
CA ALA A 40 8.08 3.97 19.54
C ALA A 40 8.55 5.40 19.21
N TYR A 41 7.71 6.17 18.53
CA TYR A 41 7.99 7.58 18.23
C TYR A 41 8.15 8.41 19.51
N VAL A 42 7.20 8.34 20.42
CA VAL A 42 7.20 9.13 21.66
C VAL A 42 8.36 8.77 22.58
N SER A 43 8.71 7.49 22.70
CA SER A 43 9.76 7.00 23.60
C SER A 43 11.17 7.20 23.05
N GLY A 44 11.36 7.13 21.72
CA GLY A 44 12.70 7.08 21.12
C GLY A 44 13.01 8.18 20.11
N ILE A 45 12.07 8.55 19.26
CA ILE A 45 12.34 9.33 18.05
C ILE A 45 11.96 10.81 18.19
N TYR A 46 11.00 11.13 19.03
CA TYR A 46 10.45 12.49 19.17
C TYR A 46 11.51 13.60 19.28
N LYS A 47 12.60 13.35 20.00
CA LYS A 47 13.67 14.34 20.19
C LYS A 47 14.73 14.33 19.10
N SER A 48 14.97 13.17 18.47
CA SER A 48 16.04 12.98 17.48
C SER A 48 15.61 13.31 16.06
N LEU A 49 14.33 13.14 15.73
CA LEU A 49 13.75 13.44 14.43
C LEU A 49 12.50 14.32 14.56
N PRO A 50 12.62 15.64 14.75
CA PRO A 50 11.48 16.55 14.76
C PRO A 50 10.75 16.57 13.41
N TYR A 51 9.46 16.91 13.42
CA TYR A 51 8.65 16.97 12.19
C TYR A 51 9.26 17.85 11.11
N SER A 52 9.81 19.02 11.44
CA SER A 52 10.44 19.92 10.46
C SER A 52 11.63 19.28 9.76
N THR A 53 12.45 18.55 10.51
CA THR A 53 13.61 17.81 9.98
C THR A 53 13.14 16.66 9.08
N PHE A 54 12.18 15.86 9.51
CA PHE A 54 11.59 14.81 8.70
C PHE A 54 11.00 15.36 7.39
N ALA A 55 10.18 16.41 7.47
CA ALA A 55 9.53 17.02 6.31
C ALA A 55 10.55 17.56 5.30
N HIS A 56 11.65 18.14 5.79
CA HIS A 56 12.73 18.62 4.92
C HIS A 56 13.51 17.48 4.26
N LEU A 57 13.94 16.47 5.02
CA LEU A 57 14.75 15.36 4.53
C LEU A 57 14.00 14.47 3.53
N THR A 58 12.70 14.32 3.70
CA THR A 58 11.88 13.39 2.92
C THR A 58 10.94 14.08 1.93
N ASN A 59 11.04 15.40 1.78
CA ASN A 59 10.05 16.18 1.01
C ASN A 59 8.60 15.76 1.37
N ARG A 60 8.31 15.68 2.67
CA ARG A 60 7.03 15.20 3.21
C ARG A 60 6.69 13.76 2.77
N ALA A 61 7.71 12.91 2.72
CA ALA A 61 7.63 11.51 2.28
C ALA A 61 7.34 11.28 0.78
N GLN A 62 7.63 12.26 -0.07
CA GLN A 62 7.67 12.10 -1.53
C GLN A 62 9.00 11.52 -2.01
N THR A 63 10.07 11.57 -1.20
CA THR A 63 11.34 10.90 -1.47
C THR A 63 11.44 9.61 -0.66
N PRO A 64 12.16 8.59 -1.15
CA PRO A 64 12.34 7.32 -0.44
C PRO A 64 12.88 7.51 0.97
N LEU A 65 12.30 6.82 1.95
CA LEU A 65 12.75 6.86 3.35
C LEU A 65 14.03 6.03 3.48
N THR A 66 15.00 6.54 4.22
CA THR A 66 16.35 5.95 4.30
C THR A 66 16.68 5.35 5.66
N SER A 67 15.78 5.47 6.64
CA SER A 67 15.99 4.91 7.97
C SER A 67 14.70 4.42 8.64
N VAL A 68 14.86 3.54 9.62
CA VAL A 68 13.75 3.00 10.43
C VAL A 68 13.06 4.12 11.22
N GLU A 69 13.81 5.11 11.70
CA GLU A 69 13.27 6.29 12.40
C GLU A 69 12.33 7.10 11.49
N GLN A 70 12.73 7.31 10.23
CA GLN A 70 11.88 7.96 9.23
C GLN A 70 10.62 7.11 8.96
N ALA A 71 10.74 5.78 8.91
CA ALA A 71 9.60 4.89 8.71
C ALA A 71 8.62 4.94 9.91
N VAL A 72 9.11 4.96 11.15
CA VAL A 72 8.27 5.15 12.35
C VAL A 72 7.59 6.52 12.33
N MET A 73 8.34 7.57 11.97
CA MET A 73 7.79 8.92 11.86
C MET A 73 6.69 9.00 10.79
N TYR A 74 6.92 8.40 9.62
CA TYR A 74 5.93 8.31 8.55
C TYR A 74 4.65 7.63 9.01
N THR A 75 4.77 6.45 9.64
CA THR A 75 3.61 5.73 10.16
C THR A 75 2.85 6.55 11.20
N THR A 76 3.56 7.19 12.11
CA THR A 76 2.97 8.04 13.16
C THR A 76 2.19 9.23 12.56
N LEU A 77 2.73 9.86 11.52
CA LEU A 77 2.10 11.03 10.87
C LEU A 77 0.94 10.66 9.95
N TYR A 78 1.11 9.61 9.13
CA TYR A 78 0.26 9.37 7.98
C TYR A 78 -0.38 7.97 8.00
N GLY A 79 0.24 6.99 8.64
CA GLY A 79 -0.11 5.57 8.51
C GLY A 79 -1.57 5.28 8.81
N LYS A 80 -2.13 5.82 9.89
CA LYS A 80 -3.53 5.56 10.27
C LYS A 80 -4.52 6.16 9.28
N SER A 81 -4.32 7.42 8.89
CA SER A 81 -5.22 8.06 7.92
C SER A 81 -5.13 7.43 6.52
N HIS A 82 -3.94 6.97 6.10
CA HIS A 82 -3.78 6.24 4.84
C HIS A 82 -4.47 4.88 4.89
N PHE A 83 -4.28 4.13 5.98
CA PHE A 83 -4.94 2.84 6.18
C PHE A 83 -6.48 2.97 6.18
N ASP A 84 -7.03 3.89 6.96
CA ASP A 84 -8.47 4.08 7.07
C ASP A 84 -9.09 4.51 5.74
N ARG A 85 -8.43 5.42 5.01
CA ARG A 85 -8.86 5.83 3.67
C ARG A 85 -8.88 4.65 2.72
N PHE A 86 -7.79 3.90 2.63
CA PHE A 86 -7.69 2.78 1.70
C PHE A 86 -8.66 1.66 2.05
N ASN A 87 -8.79 1.30 3.33
CA ASN A 87 -9.74 0.30 3.82
C ASN A 87 -11.20 0.69 3.54
N SER A 88 -11.55 1.98 3.71
CA SER A 88 -12.88 2.49 3.36
C SER A 88 -13.17 2.35 1.87
N VAL A 89 -12.21 2.67 1.02
CA VAL A 89 -12.35 2.59 -0.44
C VAL A 89 -12.47 1.14 -0.92
N ILE A 90 -11.66 0.23 -0.40
CA ILE A 90 -11.80 -1.21 -0.69
C ILE A 90 -13.22 -1.67 -0.34
N ALA A 91 -13.70 -1.33 0.86
CA ALA A 91 -15.03 -1.73 1.31
C ALA A 91 -16.16 -1.12 0.47
N GLN A 92 -15.96 0.06 -0.10
CA GLN A 92 -16.90 0.69 -1.02
C GLN A 92 -16.90 0.01 -2.41
N ILE A 93 -15.73 -0.29 -2.97
CA ILE A 93 -15.59 -0.89 -4.30
C ILE A 93 -15.99 -2.36 -4.30
N MET A 94 -15.56 -3.13 -3.30
CA MET A 94 -15.75 -4.57 -3.20
C MET A 94 -17.03 -4.98 -2.44
N GLY A 95 -17.65 -4.05 -1.72
CA GLY A 95 -18.82 -4.27 -0.88
C GLY A 95 -18.46 -4.78 0.53
N LYS A 96 -19.45 -4.75 1.44
CA LYS A 96 -19.30 -5.16 2.84
C LYS A 96 -20.05 -6.47 3.16
N ASN A 97 -20.56 -7.15 2.15
CA ASN A 97 -21.27 -8.42 2.35
C ASN A 97 -20.26 -9.53 2.59
N LYS A 98 -20.44 -10.28 3.67
CA LYS A 98 -19.58 -11.42 3.98
C LYS A 98 -19.76 -12.50 2.91
N ARG A 99 -18.65 -12.84 2.23
CA ARG A 99 -18.61 -13.90 1.21
C ARG A 99 -18.20 -15.20 1.88
N THR A 100 -19.13 -16.14 1.94
CA THR A 100 -18.95 -17.43 2.63
C THR A 100 -18.62 -18.57 1.67
N GLU A 101 -18.72 -18.37 0.35
CA GLU A 101 -18.44 -19.41 -0.63
C GLU A 101 -16.94 -19.75 -0.65
N ALA A 102 -16.64 -21.02 -0.49
CA ALA A 102 -15.28 -21.55 -0.60
C ALA A 102 -14.94 -21.72 -2.10
N ILE A 103 -14.39 -20.65 -2.71
CA ILE A 103 -13.96 -20.66 -4.11
C ILE A 103 -12.44 -20.66 -4.13
N THR A 104 -11.83 -21.61 -4.82
CA THR A 104 -10.36 -21.59 -5.07
C THR A 104 -10.04 -20.43 -6.01
N ARG A 105 -9.08 -19.59 -5.61
CA ARG A 105 -8.64 -18.44 -6.42
C ARG A 105 -7.16 -18.15 -6.23
N THR A 106 -6.51 -17.85 -7.33
CA THR A 106 -5.18 -17.24 -7.34
C THR A 106 -5.33 -15.76 -7.66
N ILE A 107 -4.81 -14.90 -6.79
CA ILE A 107 -4.89 -13.43 -6.92
C ILE A 107 -3.48 -12.85 -6.84
N ASN A 108 -3.08 -12.14 -7.87
CA ASN A 108 -1.90 -11.30 -7.83
C ASN A 108 -2.28 -9.92 -7.29
N ILE A 109 -1.51 -9.40 -6.37
CA ILE A 109 -1.68 -8.08 -5.75
C ILE A 109 -0.39 -7.30 -5.97
N VAL A 110 -0.44 -6.25 -6.78
CA VAL A 110 0.72 -5.38 -7.04
C VAL A 110 0.51 -4.07 -6.31
N ASP A 111 1.37 -3.75 -5.35
CA ASP A 111 1.34 -2.51 -4.56
C ASP A 111 2.49 -1.61 -5.03
N TYR A 112 2.16 -0.58 -5.81
CA TYR A 112 3.12 0.30 -6.47
C TYR A 112 3.52 1.46 -5.56
N GLY A 113 4.83 1.62 -5.33
CA GLY A 113 5.33 2.56 -4.32
C GLY A 113 4.77 2.20 -2.95
N CYS A 114 4.87 0.91 -2.60
CA CYS A 114 4.14 0.36 -1.45
C CYS A 114 4.53 1.00 -0.11
N GLY A 115 5.69 1.66 -0.02
CA GLY A 115 6.22 2.17 1.25
C GLY A 115 6.27 1.04 2.27
N GLN A 116 5.51 1.18 3.35
CA GLN A 116 5.33 0.15 4.38
C GLN A 116 4.11 -0.74 4.12
N ALA A 117 3.69 -0.88 2.87
CA ALA A 117 2.58 -1.72 2.40
C ALA A 117 1.20 -1.38 3.04
N ILE A 118 0.95 -0.11 3.34
CA ILE A 118 -0.32 0.30 4.00
C ILE A 118 -1.56 -0.12 3.18
N ALA A 119 -1.51 -0.04 1.84
CA ALA A 119 -2.60 -0.49 0.98
C ALA A 119 -2.80 -2.01 1.05
N SER A 120 -1.71 -2.77 1.00
CA SER A 120 -1.72 -4.24 1.17
C SER A 120 -2.27 -4.65 2.54
N LEU A 121 -1.88 -3.95 3.63
CA LEU A 121 -2.41 -4.19 4.98
C LEU A 121 -3.91 -3.89 5.07
N ALA A 122 -4.39 -2.82 4.43
CA ALA A 122 -5.82 -2.50 4.37
C ALA A 122 -6.60 -3.58 3.59
N LEU A 123 -6.03 -4.08 2.47
CA LEU A 123 -6.63 -5.20 1.74
C LEU A 123 -6.70 -6.47 2.59
N LEU A 124 -5.62 -6.84 3.28
CA LEU A 124 -5.59 -8.00 4.18
C LEU A 124 -6.62 -7.86 5.31
N SER A 125 -6.76 -6.67 5.90
CA SER A 125 -7.79 -6.40 6.91
C SER A 125 -9.21 -6.53 6.36
N TYR A 126 -9.44 -6.10 5.12
CA TYR A 126 -10.72 -6.29 4.45
C TYR A 126 -11.00 -7.78 4.20
N LEU A 127 -10.02 -8.53 3.70
CA LEU A 127 -10.14 -9.97 3.45
C LEU A 127 -10.45 -10.73 4.74
N GLU A 128 -9.72 -10.46 5.83
CA GLU A 128 -9.97 -11.05 7.15
C GLU A 128 -11.43 -10.86 7.60
N LYS A 129 -11.97 -9.68 7.37
CA LYS A 129 -13.29 -9.31 7.87
C LYS A 129 -14.46 -9.81 7.00
N TYR A 130 -14.30 -9.83 5.68
CA TYR A 130 -15.42 -9.98 4.75
C TYR A 130 -15.32 -11.16 3.80
N VAL A 131 -14.16 -11.86 3.73
CA VAL A 131 -13.94 -12.91 2.73
C VAL A 131 -13.48 -14.20 3.40
N ASN A 132 -14.07 -15.32 3.04
CA ASN A 132 -13.49 -16.63 3.34
C ASN A 132 -12.34 -16.89 2.37
N CYS A 133 -11.10 -16.85 2.87
CA CYS A 133 -9.87 -17.00 2.07
C CYS A 133 -9.26 -18.40 2.16
N GLU A 134 -9.95 -19.42 2.70
CA GLU A 134 -9.41 -20.75 2.99
C GLU A 134 -8.76 -21.45 1.78
N ASN A 135 -9.25 -21.16 0.56
CA ASN A 135 -8.70 -21.73 -0.68
C ASN A 135 -8.07 -20.67 -1.60
N PHE A 136 -7.64 -19.54 -1.04
CA PHE A 136 -7.00 -18.49 -1.82
C PHE A 136 -5.47 -18.66 -1.82
N THR A 137 -4.88 -18.41 -2.98
CA THR A 137 -3.45 -18.13 -3.13
C THR A 137 -3.30 -16.65 -3.45
N LEU A 138 -2.60 -15.91 -2.58
CA LEU A 138 -2.38 -14.48 -2.73
C LEU A 138 -0.89 -14.24 -2.96
N ASN A 139 -0.54 -13.67 -4.11
CA ASN A 139 0.82 -13.31 -4.45
C ASN A 139 0.96 -11.78 -4.36
N PHE A 140 1.68 -11.31 -3.37
CA PHE A 140 1.95 -9.87 -3.19
C PHE A 140 3.24 -9.49 -3.89
N TYR A 141 3.17 -8.56 -4.82
CA TYR A 141 4.29 -7.93 -5.54
C TYR A 141 4.45 -6.52 -4.97
N LEU A 142 5.46 -6.33 -4.12
CA LEU A 142 5.70 -5.09 -3.41
C LEU A 142 6.80 -4.30 -4.13
N VAL A 143 6.44 -3.20 -4.79
CA VAL A 143 7.37 -2.37 -5.56
C VAL A 143 7.69 -1.11 -4.77
N GLU A 144 8.96 -0.92 -4.37
CA GLU A 144 9.36 0.20 -3.51
C GLU A 144 10.85 0.56 -3.72
N PRO A 145 11.19 1.83 -3.99
CA PRO A 145 12.58 2.25 -4.18
C PRO A 145 13.40 2.32 -2.88
N SER A 146 12.78 2.31 -1.71
CA SER A 146 13.48 2.29 -0.41
C SER A 146 13.62 0.86 0.12
N GLN A 147 14.83 0.34 0.23
CA GLN A 147 15.07 -0.98 0.84
C GLN A 147 14.56 -1.03 2.28
N THR A 148 14.77 0.04 3.07
CA THR A 148 14.34 0.11 4.47
C THR A 148 12.82 -0.05 4.61
N THR A 149 12.03 0.64 3.77
CA THR A 149 10.57 0.54 3.82
C THR A 149 10.08 -0.75 3.20
N LEU A 150 10.75 -1.28 2.17
CA LEU A 150 10.45 -2.58 1.56
C LEU A 150 10.64 -3.74 2.53
N ASP A 151 11.74 -3.77 3.28
CA ASP A 151 11.99 -4.79 4.31
C ASP A 151 10.90 -4.76 5.38
N LEU A 152 10.50 -3.56 5.79
CA LEU A 152 9.39 -3.38 6.73
C LEU A 152 8.05 -3.80 6.11
N ALA A 153 7.79 -3.50 4.84
CA ALA A 153 6.59 -3.93 4.12
C ALA A 153 6.48 -5.45 4.09
N VAL A 154 7.58 -6.17 3.76
CA VAL A 154 7.64 -7.63 3.78
C VAL A 154 7.32 -8.18 5.16
N LEU A 155 7.93 -7.62 6.21
CA LEU A 155 7.65 -8.02 7.60
C LEU A 155 6.16 -7.84 7.94
N LEU A 156 5.59 -6.67 7.65
CA LEU A 156 4.21 -6.33 8.02
C LEU A 156 3.19 -7.16 7.24
N VAL A 157 3.38 -7.36 5.93
CA VAL A 157 2.51 -8.22 5.13
C VAL A 157 2.58 -9.66 5.62
N THR A 158 3.78 -10.18 5.94
CA THR A 158 3.96 -11.52 6.54
C THR A 158 3.19 -11.65 7.86
N LYS A 159 3.31 -10.67 8.75
CA LYS A 159 2.60 -10.67 10.05
C LYS A 159 1.09 -10.58 9.88
N MET A 160 0.60 -9.71 9.02
CA MET A 160 -0.84 -9.53 8.78
C MET A 160 -1.46 -10.72 8.05
N SER A 161 -0.73 -11.35 7.11
CA SER A 161 -1.23 -12.50 6.35
C SER A 161 -1.48 -13.74 7.22
N SER A 162 -0.79 -13.88 8.35
CA SER A 162 -1.04 -14.98 9.29
C SER A 162 -2.42 -14.92 9.96
N ARG A 163 -3.17 -13.82 9.80
CA ARG A 163 -4.52 -13.64 10.34
C ARG A 163 -5.62 -14.14 9.40
N ILE A 164 -5.28 -14.49 8.17
CA ILE A 164 -6.22 -15.04 7.18
C ILE A 164 -5.85 -16.46 6.81
N ALA A 165 -6.86 -17.26 6.47
CA ALA A 165 -6.67 -18.64 6.05
C ALA A 165 -6.37 -18.73 4.53
N ALA A 166 -5.35 -18.03 4.07
CA ALA A 166 -4.90 -18.04 2.67
C ALA A 166 -3.45 -18.49 2.58
N ASN A 167 -3.08 -19.07 1.43
CA ASN A 167 -1.67 -19.28 1.09
C ASN A 167 -1.10 -17.97 0.54
N VAL A 168 -0.13 -17.36 1.22
CA VAL A 168 0.43 -16.05 0.86
C VAL A 168 1.89 -16.16 0.47
N THR A 169 2.23 -15.61 -0.70
CA THR A 169 3.61 -15.46 -1.19
C THR A 169 3.91 -13.98 -1.38
N ILE A 170 5.12 -13.54 -1.01
CA ILE A 170 5.53 -12.14 -1.12
C ILE A 170 6.75 -12.06 -2.04
N HIS A 171 6.66 -11.19 -3.05
CA HIS A 171 7.69 -10.91 -4.03
C HIS A 171 8.12 -9.44 -3.89
N PRO A 172 9.21 -9.14 -3.16
CA PRO A 172 9.69 -7.78 -2.99
C PRO A 172 10.53 -7.34 -4.19
N TYR A 173 10.27 -6.12 -4.68
CA TYR A 173 11.01 -5.46 -5.76
C TYR A 173 11.56 -4.14 -5.27
N HIS A 174 12.87 -4.11 -4.96
CA HIS A 174 13.59 -2.90 -4.60
C HIS A 174 13.87 -2.07 -5.86
N LYS A 175 12.84 -1.42 -6.37
CA LYS A 175 12.86 -0.65 -7.63
C LYS A 175 11.85 0.48 -7.58
N ASP A 176 12.11 1.56 -8.31
CA ASP A 176 11.09 2.52 -8.67
C ASP A 176 10.15 1.95 -9.75
N LEU A 177 9.07 2.67 -10.04
CA LEU A 177 8.07 2.23 -11.00
C LEU A 177 8.66 2.11 -12.43
N GLU A 178 9.56 3.01 -12.83
CA GLU A 178 10.17 3.00 -14.16
C GLU A 178 11.02 1.74 -14.37
N CYS A 179 11.88 1.42 -13.39
CA CYS A 179 12.73 0.24 -13.44
C CYS A 179 11.89 -1.05 -13.39
N PHE A 180 10.86 -1.11 -12.53
CA PHE A 180 9.97 -2.26 -12.47
C PHE A 180 9.27 -2.52 -13.82
N LEU A 181 8.68 -1.49 -14.43
CA LEU A 181 8.01 -1.64 -15.72
C LEU A 181 8.95 -1.98 -16.89
N LYS A 182 10.24 -1.66 -16.76
CA LYS A 182 11.25 -1.99 -17.80
C LYS A 182 11.77 -3.42 -17.70
N GLU A 183 11.98 -3.89 -16.49
CA GLU A 183 12.78 -5.10 -16.24
C GLU A 183 11.94 -6.28 -15.78
N ASP A 184 10.78 -6.03 -15.17
CA ASP A 184 9.98 -7.04 -14.49
C ASP A 184 8.52 -7.11 -14.99
N SER A 185 8.21 -6.55 -16.16
CA SER A 185 6.84 -6.55 -16.68
C SER A 185 6.25 -7.94 -16.97
N GLU A 186 7.08 -8.99 -17.02
CA GLU A 186 6.64 -10.38 -17.25
C GLU A 186 6.54 -11.23 -15.98
N VAL A 187 6.77 -10.64 -14.79
CA VAL A 187 6.87 -11.43 -13.53
C VAL A 187 5.53 -11.90 -12.97
N LEU A 188 4.40 -11.31 -13.40
CA LEU A 188 3.11 -11.75 -12.88
C LEU A 188 2.77 -13.13 -13.43
N GLY A 189 2.76 -14.11 -12.55
CA GLY A 189 2.27 -15.45 -12.86
C GLY A 189 0.79 -15.47 -13.23
N ALA A 190 0.34 -16.59 -13.82
CA ALA A 190 -1.07 -16.79 -14.13
C ALA A 190 -1.95 -16.69 -12.87
N ALA A 191 -3.02 -15.91 -12.95
CA ALA A 191 -3.96 -15.70 -11.85
C ALA A 191 -5.39 -15.49 -12.34
N ASP A 192 -6.38 -15.79 -11.50
CA ASP A 192 -7.79 -15.50 -11.78
C ASP A 192 -8.08 -14.00 -11.79
N TYR A 193 -7.33 -13.27 -10.95
CA TYR A 193 -7.42 -11.83 -10.79
C TYR A 193 -6.04 -11.22 -10.55
N SER A 194 -5.84 -10.01 -11.07
CA SER A 194 -4.75 -9.14 -10.65
C SER A 194 -5.33 -7.85 -10.07
N MET A 195 -4.88 -7.47 -8.88
CA MET A 195 -5.26 -6.24 -8.19
C MET A 195 -4.06 -5.29 -8.17
N HIS A 196 -4.28 -4.09 -8.65
CA HIS A 196 -3.26 -3.05 -8.75
C HIS A 196 -3.59 -1.93 -7.77
N LEU A 197 -2.75 -1.75 -6.75
CA LEU A 197 -2.96 -0.83 -5.64
C LEU A 197 -2.06 0.39 -5.80
N PHE A 198 -2.66 1.58 -5.72
CA PHE A 198 -1.97 2.87 -5.75
C PHE A 198 -2.40 3.68 -4.52
N SER A 199 -1.51 3.81 -3.55
CA SER A 199 -1.77 4.55 -2.31
C SER A 199 -0.86 5.74 -2.16
N ASN A 200 -1.38 6.95 -2.43
CA ASN A 200 -0.66 8.22 -2.30
C ASN A 200 0.64 8.29 -3.14
N VAL A 201 0.61 7.78 -4.37
CA VAL A 201 1.75 7.78 -5.31
C VAL A 201 1.43 8.45 -6.66
N LEU A 202 0.16 8.62 -7.01
CA LEU A 202 -0.23 9.20 -8.30
C LEU A 202 -0.12 10.73 -8.35
N ASP A 203 0.25 11.39 -7.25
CA ASP A 203 0.61 12.82 -7.20
C ASP A 203 2.12 13.07 -7.39
N ILE A 204 2.93 12.01 -7.47
CA ILE A 204 4.37 12.08 -7.71
C ILE A 204 4.63 12.23 -9.20
N ALA A 205 5.38 13.26 -9.58
CA ALA A 205 5.60 13.63 -10.98
C ALA A 205 6.28 12.51 -11.79
N GLU A 206 7.26 11.84 -11.20
CA GLU A 206 7.98 10.71 -11.79
C GLU A 206 7.04 9.52 -12.07
N VAL A 207 6.09 9.27 -11.18
CA VAL A 207 5.06 8.23 -11.36
C VAL A 207 4.11 8.61 -12.48
N GLN A 208 3.66 9.87 -12.54
CA GLN A 208 2.77 10.35 -13.60
C GLN A 208 3.38 10.22 -14.99
N GLN A 209 4.68 10.43 -15.13
CA GLN A 209 5.40 10.24 -16.39
C GLN A 209 5.39 8.78 -16.87
N GLN A 210 5.24 7.82 -15.95
CA GLN A 210 5.19 6.39 -16.28
C GLN A 210 3.77 5.87 -16.55
N ILE A 211 2.72 6.68 -16.37
CA ILE A 211 1.32 6.22 -16.56
C ILE A 211 1.07 5.61 -17.95
N PRO A 212 1.55 6.17 -19.08
CA PRO A 212 1.35 5.52 -20.39
C PRO A 212 1.92 4.09 -20.44
N ARG A 213 3.15 3.92 -19.96
CA ARG A 213 3.80 2.61 -19.92
C ARG A 213 3.15 1.67 -18.91
N LEU A 214 2.72 2.20 -17.77
CA LEU A 214 1.94 1.45 -16.80
C LEU A 214 0.64 0.91 -17.43
N CYS A 215 -0.06 1.71 -18.24
CA CYS A 215 -1.28 1.27 -18.93
C CYS A 215 -0.98 0.18 -19.96
N GLU A 216 0.11 0.29 -20.73
CA GLU A 216 0.56 -0.77 -21.62
C GLU A 216 0.82 -2.07 -20.85
N TYR A 217 1.51 -1.98 -19.71
CA TYR A 217 1.74 -3.11 -18.82
C TYR A 217 0.43 -3.71 -18.28
N LEU A 218 -0.48 -2.89 -17.79
CA LEU A 218 -1.78 -3.34 -17.28
C LEU A 218 -2.60 -4.06 -18.35
N HIS A 219 -2.51 -3.62 -19.62
CA HIS A 219 -3.15 -4.30 -20.74
C HIS A 219 -2.45 -5.59 -21.16
N SER A 220 -1.16 -5.75 -20.90
CA SER A 220 -0.43 -6.99 -21.21
C SER A 220 -0.69 -8.11 -20.20
N VAL A 221 -1.10 -7.80 -18.97
CA VAL A 221 -1.40 -8.79 -17.93
C VAL A 221 -2.71 -9.51 -18.26
N GLU A 222 -2.65 -10.82 -18.46
CA GLU A 222 -3.84 -11.63 -18.81
C GLU A 222 -4.85 -11.71 -17.65
N GLY A 223 -6.12 -11.92 -18.00
CA GLY A 223 -7.20 -12.18 -17.07
C GLY A 223 -7.92 -10.93 -16.56
N LYS A 224 -8.58 -11.06 -15.43
CA LYS A 224 -9.38 -9.98 -14.84
C LYS A 224 -8.48 -9.05 -14.02
N GLN A 225 -8.59 -7.77 -14.32
CA GLN A 225 -7.81 -6.72 -13.66
C GLN A 225 -8.71 -5.84 -12.80
N MET A 226 -8.20 -5.42 -11.63
CA MET A 226 -8.83 -4.42 -10.77
C MET A 226 -7.78 -3.38 -10.37
N VAL A 227 -8.05 -2.12 -10.64
CA VAL A 227 -7.25 -0.99 -10.18
C VAL A 227 -7.97 -0.31 -9.03
N ILE A 228 -7.30 -0.13 -7.90
CA ILE A 228 -7.78 0.65 -6.75
C ILE A 228 -6.73 1.73 -6.46
N ALA A 229 -7.14 2.98 -6.60
CA ALA A 229 -6.26 4.12 -6.37
C ALA A 229 -6.87 5.07 -5.33
N VAL A 230 -6.05 5.48 -4.38
CA VAL A 230 -6.42 6.41 -3.30
C VAL A 230 -5.27 7.38 -3.08
N GLY A 231 -5.58 8.65 -2.93
CA GLY A 231 -4.57 9.65 -2.60
C GLY A 231 -5.15 10.87 -1.90
N PRO A 232 -4.30 11.86 -1.57
CA PRO A 232 -4.74 13.10 -0.96
C PRO A 232 -5.58 13.95 -1.94
N GLN A 233 -6.40 14.85 -1.39
CA GLN A 233 -7.24 15.75 -2.17
C GLN A 233 -6.42 16.94 -2.70
N TYR A 234 -5.42 16.65 -3.54
CA TYR A 234 -4.57 17.65 -4.20
C TYR A 234 -4.76 17.60 -5.72
N SER A 235 -4.59 18.74 -6.40
CA SER A 235 -4.74 18.85 -7.86
C SER A 235 -3.91 17.83 -8.64
N ASN A 236 -2.65 17.63 -8.25
CA ASN A 236 -1.76 16.67 -8.91
C ASN A 236 -2.27 15.24 -8.82
N ASN A 237 -2.88 14.83 -7.69
CA ASN A 237 -3.43 13.50 -7.54
C ASN A 237 -4.69 13.32 -8.40
N TYR A 238 -5.58 14.30 -8.48
CA TYR A 238 -6.68 14.27 -9.45
C TYR A 238 -6.18 14.11 -10.88
N GLN A 239 -5.15 14.84 -11.25
CA GLN A 239 -4.55 14.76 -12.58
C GLN A 239 -4.01 13.35 -12.85
N GLY A 240 -3.26 12.76 -11.92
CA GLY A 240 -2.74 11.40 -12.04
C GLY A 240 -3.85 10.34 -12.17
N LEU A 241 -4.89 10.44 -11.33
CA LEU A 241 -6.06 9.54 -11.40
C LEU A 241 -6.81 9.66 -12.73
N GLN A 242 -7.06 10.88 -13.21
CA GLN A 242 -7.72 11.12 -14.49
C GLN A 242 -6.87 10.63 -15.67
N GLN A 243 -5.57 10.88 -15.64
CA GLN A 243 -4.65 10.39 -16.66
C GLN A 243 -4.67 8.87 -16.72
N LEU A 244 -4.56 8.17 -15.58
CA LEU A 244 -4.63 6.71 -15.51
C LEU A 244 -5.97 6.20 -16.06
N LYS A 245 -7.09 6.78 -15.65
CA LYS A 245 -8.42 6.41 -16.14
C LYS A 245 -8.56 6.59 -17.65
N CYS A 246 -8.14 7.74 -18.19
CA CYS A 246 -8.28 8.06 -19.61
C CYS A 246 -7.33 7.25 -20.51
N SER A 247 -6.21 6.78 -19.97
CA SER A 247 -5.23 5.97 -20.69
C SER A 247 -5.58 4.47 -20.73
N LEU A 248 -6.52 4.01 -19.90
CA LEU A 248 -7.02 2.64 -19.92
C LEU A 248 -8.28 2.56 -20.80
N SER A 249 -8.27 1.70 -21.81
CA SER A 249 -9.44 1.40 -22.66
C SER A 249 -10.30 0.27 -22.07
N ASP A 250 -11.56 0.19 -22.52
CA ASP A 250 -12.49 -0.92 -22.22
C ASP A 250 -12.67 -1.21 -20.72
N VAL A 251 -12.59 -0.18 -19.87
CA VAL A 251 -12.74 -0.31 -18.44
C VAL A 251 -14.19 -0.24 -17.99
N THR A 252 -14.56 -1.09 -17.03
CA THR A 252 -15.77 -0.93 -16.22
C THR A 252 -15.45 -0.09 -15.01
N VAL A 253 -16.01 1.11 -14.92
CA VAL A 253 -15.85 2.00 -13.77
C VAL A 253 -16.67 1.45 -12.60
N LYS A 254 -16.01 0.98 -11.54
CA LYS A 254 -16.64 0.58 -10.27
C LYS A 254 -16.87 1.77 -9.36
N GLN A 255 -15.90 2.67 -9.34
CA GLN A 255 -15.94 3.96 -8.65
C GLN A 255 -15.19 4.96 -9.53
N ASP A 256 -15.88 6.01 -9.95
CA ASP A 256 -15.24 7.11 -10.67
C ASP A 256 -14.33 7.93 -9.75
N VAL A 257 -13.48 8.76 -10.35
CA VAL A 257 -12.67 9.71 -9.59
C VAL A 257 -13.60 10.59 -8.76
N ALA A 258 -13.55 10.45 -7.46
CA ALA A 258 -14.45 11.11 -6.53
C ALA A 258 -13.80 11.44 -5.20
N ASP A 259 -14.22 12.53 -4.61
CA ASP A 259 -13.88 12.91 -3.25
C ASP A 259 -14.56 11.99 -2.23
N PHE A 260 -13.88 11.77 -1.15
CA PHE A 260 -14.42 11.10 0.02
C PHE A 260 -13.74 11.59 1.31
N SER A 261 -14.31 11.23 2.44
CA SER A 261 -13.67 11.47 3.74
C SER A 261 -13.89 10.31 4.69
N VAL A 262 -12.99 10.15 5.63
CA VAL A 262 -13.04 9.15 6.68
C VAL A 262 -12.62 9.78 8.01
N GLU A 263 -13.28 9.38 9.10
CA GLU A 263 -12.86 9.76 10.45
C GLU A 263 -11.78 8.79 10.92
N SER A 264 -10.70 9.33 11.46
CA SER A 264 -9.57 8.56 12.01
C SER A 264 -9.18 9.08 13.37
N GLU A 265 -8.84 8.16 14.29
CA GLU A 265 -8.18 8.51 15.52
C GLU A 265 -6.68 8.48 15.29
N ILE A 266 -6.05 9.65 15.27
CA ILE A 266 -4.63 9.83 14.96
C ILE A 266 -3.87 10.51 16.10
N TYR A 267 -2.54 10.30 16.12
CA TYR A 267 -1.66 11.02 17.02
C TYR A 267 -1.13 12.30 16.38
N SER A 268 -1.37 13.43 17.00
CA SER A 268 -0.84 14.73 16.56
C SER A 268 0.59 14.91 17.04
N VAL A 269 1.55 14.71 16.16
CA VAL A 269 2.98 14.88 16.45
C VAL A 269 3.31 16.30 16.93
N THR A 270 2.67 17.33 16.33
CA THR A 270 2.91 18.72 16.67
C THR A 270 2.30 19.13 18.02
N ARG A 271 1.21 18.48 18.42
CA ARG A 271 0.51 18.78 19.67
C ARG A 271 0.72 17.73 20.77
N ASN A 272 1.38 16.64 20.42
CA ASN A 272 1.73 15.54 21.33
C ASN A 272 0.50 14.94 22.03
N HIS A 273 -0.61 14.71 21.30
CA HIS A 273 -1.82 14.08 21.83
C HIS A 273 -2.64 13.37 20.74
N TRP A 274 -3.49 12.45 21.15
CA TRP A 274 -4.47 11.78 20.31
C TRP A 274 -5.62 12.72 19.94
N LYS A 275 -6.10 12.64 18.72
CA LYS A 275 -7.26 13.40 18.22
C LYS A 275 -8.07 12.61 17.21
N HIS A 276 -9.35 12.87 17.14
CA HIS A 276 -10.17 12.50 15.99
C HIS A 276 -10.02 13.54 14.90
N GLU A 277 -9.77 13.10 13.69
CA GLU A 277 -9.61 13.98 12.54
C GLU A 277 -10.32 13.40 11.33
N ARG A 278 -11.05 14.26 10.61
CA ARG A 278 -11.59 13.93 9.31
C ARG A 278 -10.50 14.04 8.26
N SER A 279 -10.15 12.91 7.69
CA SER A 279 -9.18 12.78 6.60
C SER A 279 -9.90 12.80 5.26
N TYR A 280 -9.48 13.69 4.38
CA TYR A 280 -10.04 13.83 3.03
C TYR A 280 -9.13 13.12 2.02
N GLY A 281 -9.75 12.56 0.97
CA GLY A 281 -9.05 11.91 -0.11
C GLY A 281 -9.83 11.92 -1.40
N VAL A 282 -9.16 11.49 -2.46
CA VAL A 282 -9.77 11.17 -3.75
C VAL A 282 -9.50 9.71 -4.06
N MET A 283 -10.47 9.03 -4.66
CA MET A 283 -10.43 7.61 -4.96
C MET A 283 -10.84 7.30 -6.39
N MET A 284 -10.45 6.10 -6.86
CA MET A 284 -10.89 5.52 -8.12
C MET A 284 -10.89 4.00 -8.02
N GLY A 285 -11.85 3.34 -8.68
CA GLY A 285 -11.92 1.89 -8.82
C GLY A 285 -12.29 1.50 -10.24
N LEU A 286 -11.43 0.77 -10.93
CA LEU A 286 -11.63 0.31 -12.30
C LEU A 286 -11.51 -1.21 -12.38
N CYS A 287 -12.30 -1.84 -13.27
CA CYS A 287 -12.16 -3.25 -13.62
C CYS A 287 -12.14 -3.41 -15.14
N PHE A 288 -11.32 -4.33 -15.65
CA PHE A 288 -11.29 -4.71 -17.05
C PHE A 288 -10.83 -6.16 -17.19
N LYS A 289 -10.90 -6.70 -18.39
CA LYS A 289 -10.46 -8.06 -18.68
C LYS A 289 -9.64 -8.05 -19.96
N ASN A 290 -8.40 -8.47 -19.84
CA ASN A 290 -7.53 -8.69 -20.99
C ASN A 290 -7.74 -10.13 -21.49
N ILE A 291 -7.90 -10.27 -22.81
CA ILE A 291 -8.04 -11.56 -23.49
C ILE A 291 -6.69 -11.88 -24.12
N SER A 292 -6.17 -13.08 -23.87
CA SER A 292 -4.93 -13.55 -24.49
C SER A 292 -4.96 -13.40 -26.02
N THR A 293 -3.91 -12.79 -26.59
CA THR A 293 -3.75 -12.68 -28.05
C THR A 293 -3.74 -14.04 -28.74
N ALA A 294 -3.37 -15.11 -28.02
CA ALA A 294 -3.46 -16.49 -28.55
C ALA A 294 -4.92 -16.93 -28.85
N SER A 295 -5.93 -16.39 -28.18
CA SER A 295 -7.34 -16.67 -28.45
C SER A 295 -7.91 -15.83 -29.61
N GLN A 296 -7.31 -14.71 -29.98
CA GLN A 296 -7.76 -13.88 -31.09
C GLN A 296 -7.41 -14.53 -32.48
N THR A 297 -6.30 -15.26 -32.55
CA THR A 297 -5.93 -15.99 -33.77
C THR A 297 -6.79 -17.24 -34.04
N ALA A 298 -7.42 -17.82 -33.03
CA ALA A 298 -8.30 -18.99 -33.18
C ALA A 298 -9.71 -18.64 -33.70
N PHE A 299 -10.13 -17.39 -33.66
CA PHE A 299 -11.41 -16.91 -34.20
C PHE A 299 -11.29 -16.31 -35.61
N ALA A 300 -10.07 -16.15 -36.14
CA ALA A 300 -9.79 -15.60 -37.47
C ALA A 300 -9.39 -16.66 -38.50
N ALA A 301 -9.42 -17.94 -38.14
CA ALA A 301 -9.21 -19.11 -39.02
C ALA A 301 -10.47 -19.94 -39.10
#